data_c5aad6361a6ca07c3b64bf087aa123b7
#
_entry.id   c5aad6361a6ca07c3b64bf087aa123b7
#
_cell.length_a   1.000
_cell.length_b   1.000
_cell.length_c   1.000
_cell.angle_alpha   90.00
_cell.angle_beta   90.00
_cell.angle_gamma   90.00
#
_symmetry.space_group_name_H-M   'P 1'
#
loop_
_entity.id
_entity.type
_entity.pdbx_description
1 polymer ?
#
loop_
_entity_poly.entity_id
_entity_poly.type
_entity_poly.pdbx_seq_one_letter_code
_entity_poly.pdbx_strand_id
1 'polypeptide(L)'
;MPIIEPEVDIYSEKKDEVETILKEELLRNLDTLHEDDHVMLKLTIPTVANTYKETIDHPNVLRVVALSGGYSRDEANVKLKENDGLIASFSRALSQDLNVNQTDEEFNAALKDAIDSIFDASVNKKA
;
A
#
# COMPACT_ATOMS: atom_id res chain seq x y z
N MET A 1 -3.61 18.10 6.03
CA MET A 1 -2.92 17.28 4.99
C MET A 1 -3.89 16.25 4.44
N PRO A 2 -4.21 16.28 3.15
CA PRO A 2 -5.07 15.28 2.54
C PRO A 2 -4.36 13.96 2.27
N ILE A 3 -5.14 12.87 2.23
CA ILE A 3 -4.71 11.56 1.70
C ILE A 3 -5.53 11.32 0.45
N ILE A 4 -4.87 11.14 -0.68
CA ILE A 4 -5.51 10.89 -1.98
C ILE A 4 -5.49 9.37 -2.20
N GLU A 5 -6.67 8.78 -2.36
CA GLU A 5 -6.87 7.33 -2.31
C GLU A 5 -7.47 6.75 -3.63
N PRO A 6 -6.83 6.89 -4.79
CA PRO A 6 -7.28 6.19 -5.99
C PRO A 6 -6.99 4.69 -5.85
N GLU A 7 -7.97 3.88 -6.20
CA GLU A 7 -7.88 2.42 -6.10
C GLU A 7 -7.96 1.78 -7.49
N VAL A 8 -7.08 0.83 -7.77
CA VAL A 8 -7.10 0.03 -9.00
C VAL A 8 -7.60 -1.37 -8.67
N ASP A 9 -8.58 -1.85 -9.43
CA ASP A 9 -9.12 -3.20 -9.26
C ASP A 9 -8.04 -4.25 -9.50
N ILE A 10 -7.77 -5.07 -8.48
CA ILE A 10 -6.76 -6.13 -8.56
C ILE A 10 -7.12 -7.25 -9.55
N TYR A 11 -8.38 -7.35 -9.95
CA TYR A 11 -8.87 -8.34 -10.92
C TYR A 11 -8.89 -7.80 -12.35
N SER A 12 -8.50 -6.55 -12.59
CA SER A 12 -8.38 -6.00 -13.93
C SER A 12 -7.32 -6.74 -14.73
N GLU A 13 -7.66 -7.20 -15.92
CA GLU A 13 -6.71 -7.82 -16.86
C GLU A 13 -5.61 -6.86 -17.33
N LYS A 14 -5.85 -5.56 -17.20
CA LYS A 14 -4.94 -4.47 -17.58
C LYS A 14 -4.44 -3.66 -16.40
N LYS A 15 -4.34 -4.31 -15.25
CA LYS A 15 -3.98 -3.63 -13.99
C LYS A 15 -2.68 -2.85 -14.11
N ASP A 16 -1.64 -3.40 -14.70
CA ASP A 16 -0.35 -2.78 -14.91
C ASP A 16 -0.40 -1.56 -15.85
N GLU A 17 -1.19 -1.63 -16.92
CA GLU A 17 -1.43 -0.49 -17.83
C GLU A 17 -2.15 0.64 -17.09
N VAL A 18 -3.20 0.30 -16.33
CA VAL A 18 -3.97 1.28 -15.53
C VAL A 18 -3.09 1.93 -14.47
N GLU A 19 -2.23 1.17 -13.82
CA GLU A 19 -1.28 1.69 -12.82
C GLU A 19 -0.28 2.66 -13.43
N THR A 20 0.18 2.41 -14.65
CA THR A 20 1.06 3.33 -15.39
C THR A 20 0.35 4.64 -15.68
N ILE A 21 -0.88 4.60 -16.16
CA ILE A 21 -1.70 5.79 -16.42
C ILE A 21 -1.95 6.57 -15.12
N LEU A 22 -2.30 5.85 -14.04
CA LEU A 22 -2.52 6.48 -12.73
C LEU A 22 -1.26 7.17 -12.22
N LYS A 23 -0.10 6.53 -12.33
CA LYS A 23 1.18 7.13 -11.93
C LYS A 23 1.44 8.43 -12.70
N GLU A 24 1.29 8.42 -14.01
CA GLU A 24 1.50 9.61 -14.86
C GLU A 24 0.57 10.75 -14.48
N GLU A 25 -0.72 10.45 -14.25
CA GLU A 25 -1.69 11.45 -13.82
C GLU A 25 -1.40 12.00 -12.42
N LEU A 26 -0.99 11.13 -11.48
CA LEU A 26 -0.58 11.57 -10.15
C LEU A 26 0.61 12.53 -10.23
N LEU A 27 1.67 12.17 -10.93
CA LEU A 27 2.86 13.01 -11.08
C LEU A 27 2.51 14.35 -11.73
N ARG A 28 1.74 14.34 -12.80
CA ARG A 28 1.30 15.56 -13.50
C ARG A 28 0.54 16.51 -12.57
N ASN A 29 -0.32 15.98 -11.71
CA ASN A 29 -1.08 16.80 -10.77
C ASN A 29 -0.24 17.22 -9.55
N LEU A 30 0.63 16.37 -9.05
CA LEU A 30 1.56 16.71 -7.97
C LEU A 30 2.48 17.87 -8.35
N ASP A 31 2.96 17.92 -9.59
CA ASP A 31 3.79 18.99 -10.12
C ASP A 31 3.09 20.37 -10.15
N THR A 32 1.76 20.40 -10.00
CA THR A 32 1.00 21.67 -9.93
C THR A 32 0.86 22.21 -8.51
N LEU A 33 1.25 21.44 -7.49
CA LEU A 33 1.15 21.86 -6.10
C LEU A 33 2.19 22.94 -5.76
N HIS A 34 1.82 23.81 -4.83
CA HIS A 34 2.78 24.76 -4.27
C HIS A 34 3.83 24.03 -3.41
N GLU A 35 5.03 24.56 -3.30
CA GLU A 35 6.14 23.93 -2.56
C GLU A 35 5.81 23.62 -1.08
N ASP A 36 4.91 24.40 -0.47
CA ASP A 36 4.46 24.20 0.91
C ASP A 36 3.29 23.20 1.04
N ASP A 37 2.69 22.78 -0.07
CA ASP A 37 1.58 21.83 -0.06
C ASP A 37 2.09 20.39 0.03
N HIS A 38 1.61 19.65 1.02
CA HIS A 38 1.97 18.25 1.18
C HIS A 38 0.74 17.35 1.19
N VAL A 39 0.86 16.21 0.54
CA VAL A 39 -0.16 15.16 0.47
C VAL A 39 0.41 13.81 0.86
N MET A 40 -0.46 12.90 1.24
CA MET A 40 -0.18 11.47 1.28
C MET A 40 -0.95 10.79 0.16
N LEU A 41 -0.43 9.67 -0.33
CA LEU A 41 -1.13 8.82 -1.29
C LEU A 41 -1.41 7.45 -0.65
N LYS A 42 -2.59 6.91 -0.91
CA LYS A 42 -2.93 5.52 -0.57
C LYS A 42 -3.35 4.82 -1.84
N LEU A 43 -2.53 3.88 -2.27
CA LEU A 43 -2.62 3.25 -3.58
C LEU A 43 -2.76 1.74 -3.45
N THR A 44 -3.39 1.10 -4.44
CA THR A 44 -3.35 -0.36 -4.56
C THR A 44 -1.91 -0.81 -4.78
N ILE A 45 -1.48 -1.90 -4.14
CA ILE A 45 -0.14 -2.47 -4.36
C ILE A 45 0.07 -2.72 -5.86
N PRO A 46 1.14 -2.19 -6.47
CA PRO A 46 1.31 -2.29 -7.92
C PRO A 46 1.68 -3.71 -8.38
N THR A 47 1.33 -4.01 -9.62
CA THR A 47 1.67 -5.27 -10.29
C THR A 47 3.16 -5.37 -10.57
N VAL A 48 3.75 -4.26 -11.05
CA VAL A 48 5.19 -4.16 -11.33
C VAL A 48 5.87 -3.48 -10.14
N ALA A 49 6.94 -4.10 -9.64
CA ALA A 49 7.71 -3.56 -8.52
C ALA A 49 8.19 -2.14 -8.80
N ASN A 50 8.09 -1.29 -7.79
CA ASN A 50 8.56 0.10 -7.83
C ASN A 50 7.86 1.01 -8.86
N THR A 51 6.67 0.64 -9.35
CA THR A 51 5.88 1.49 -10.26
C THR A 51 5.69 2.90 -9.70
N TYR A 52 5.44 3.03 -8.40
CA TYR A 52 5.18 4.32 -7.75
C TYR A 52 6.42 4.95 -7.08
N LYS A 53 7.63 4.49 -7.41
CA LYS A 53 8.86 5.02 -6.79
C LYS A 53 9.01 6.53 -7.01
N GLU A 54 8.70 7.02 -8.20
CA GLU A 54 8.76 8.45 -8.51
C GLU A 54 7.76 9.27 -7.68
N THR A 55 6.57 8.72 -7.41
CA THR A 55 5.60 9.40 -6.52
C THR A 55 6.03 9.38 -5.07
N ILE A 56 6.71 8.32 -4.62
CA ILE A 56 7.29 8.23 -3.27
C ILE A 56 8.37 9.30 -3.07
N ASP A 57 9.18 9.53 -4.09
CA ASP A 57 10.31 10.46 -4.04
C ASP A 57 9.90 11.92 -4.36
N HIS A 58 8.63 12.16 -4.71
CA HIS A 58 8.15 13.50 -5.05
C HIS A 58 8.17 14.44 -3.82
N PRO A 59 8.69 15.68 -3.95
CA PRO A 59 8.88 16.59 -2.81
C PRO A 59 7.57 16.96 -2.08
N ASN A 60 6.44 16.99 -2.77
CA ASN A 60 5.13 17.27 -2.19
C ASN A 60 4.45 16.04 -1.57
N VAL A 61 5.04 14.85 -1.69
CA VAL A 61 4.50 13.62 -1.12
C VAL A 61 5.21 13.25 0.17
N LEU A 62 4.47 13.31 1.28
CA LEU A 62 5.02 12.96 2.58
C LEU A 62 5.18 11.45 2.73
N ARG A 63 4.20 10.68 2.24
CA ARG A 63 4.16 9.23 2.37
C ARG A 63 3.25 8.61 1.32
N VAL A 64 3.65 7.47 0.80
CA VAL A 64 2.77 6.60 0.02
C VAL A 64 2.54 5.32 0.82
N VAL A 65 1.28 4.97 1.02
CA VAL A 65 0.88 3.74 1.70
C VAL A 65 0.09 2.85 0.74
N ALA A 66 0.19 1.54 0.93
CA ALA A 66 -0.47 0.56 0.07
C ALA A 66 -1.70 -0.04 0.75
N LEU A 67 -2.81 -0.11 0.02
CA LEU A 67 -3.96 -0.92 0.39
C LEU A 67 -3.84 -2.32 -0.20
N SER A 68 -4.42 -3.33 0.45
CA SER A 68 -4.35 -4.73 -0.01
C SER A 68 -5.28 -5.04 -1.20
N GLY A 69 -6.37 -4.30 -1.36
CA GLY A 69 -7.26 -4.36 -2.53
C GLY A 69 -8.00 -5.68 -2.74
N GLY A 70 -7.91 -6.61 -1.78
CA GLY A 70 -8.48 -7.95 -1.88
C GLY A 70 -7.44 -9.07 -1.98
N TYR A 71 -6.16 -8.75 -2.06
CA TYR A 71 -5.10 -9.75 -1.87
C TYR A 71 -5.16 -10.32 -0.44
N SER A 72 -4.82 -11.60 -0.28
CA SER A 72 -4.55 -12.16 1.04
C SER A 72 -3.36 -11.43 1.69
N ARG A 73 -3.23 -11.54 3.02
CA ARG A 73 -2.09 -10.95 3.72
C ARG A 73 -0.74 -11.42 3.18
N ASP A 74 -0.62 -12.73 2.94
CA ASP A 74 0.64 -13.30 2.43
C ASP A 74 0.98 -12.77 1.04
N GLU A 75 0.01 -12.74 0.12
CA GLU A 75 0.19 -12.17 -1.22
C GLU A 75 0.54 -10.68 -1.16
N ALA A 76 -0.19 -9.91 -0.34
CA ALA A 76 0.04 -8.50 -0.14
C ALA A 76 1.43 -8.23 0.43
N ASN A 77 1.88 -9.00 1.42
CA ASN A 77 3.20 -8.89 2.03
C ASN A 77 4.32 -9.18 1.03
N VAL A 78 4.18 -10.23 0.20
CA VAL A 78 5.17 -10.55 -0.86
C VAL A 78 5.33 -9.37 -1.82
N LYS A 79 4.21 -8.85 -2.33
CA LYS A 79 4.20 -7.70 -3.26
C LYS A 79 4.75 -6.44 -2.60
N LEU A 80 4.40 -6.18 -1.35
CA LEU A 80 4.85 -5.00 -0.62
C LEU A 80 6.37 -4.99 -0.44
N LYS A 81 6.98 -6.14 -0.16
CA LYS A 81 8.45 -6.26 -0.04
C LYS A 81 9.22 -5.89 -1.29
N GLU A 82 8.59 -5.96 -2.44
CA GLU A 82 9.20 -5.63 -3.74
C GLU A 82 9.19 -4.12 -4.06
N ASN A 83 8.56 -3.31 -3.19
CA ASN A 83 8.35 -1.89 -3.43
C ASN A 83 9.08 -1.02 -2.40
N ASP A 84 10.18 -0.42 -2.80
CA ASP A 84 11.00 0.44 -1.96
C ASP A 84 10.25 1.69 -1.50
N GLY A 85 10.27 1.95 -0.20
CA GLY A 85 9.63 3.12 0.39
C GLY A 85 8.11 3.04 0.54
N LEU A 86 7.46 1.98 0.02
CA LEU A 86 6.03 1.74 0.18
C LEU A 86 5.77 0.97 1.48
N ILE A 87 4.86 1.46 2.31
CA ILE A 87 4.46 0.81 3.56
C ILE A 87 2.98 0.42 3.53
N ALA A 88 2.59 -0.51 4.40
CA ALA A 88 1.22 -1.00 4.44
C ALA A 88 0.24 -0.02 5.09
N SER A 89 -0.97 0.03 4.51
CA SER A 89 -2.19 0.52 5.15
C SER A 89 -3.29 -0.53 4.92
N PHE A 90 -3.07 -1.71 5.48
CA PHE A 90 -3.95 -2.86 5.29
C PHE A 90 -5.09 -2.86 6.32
N SER A 91 -6.31 -3.08 5.87
CA SER A 91 -7.48 -3.32 6.71
C SER A 91 -7.91 -4.80 6.63
N ARG A 92 -8.41 -5.23 5.48
CA ARG A 92 -8.88 -6.62 5.29
C ARG A 92 -7.77 -7.65 5.46
N ALA A 93 -6.59 -7.40 4.93
CA ALA A 93 -5.44 -8.30 5.08
C ALA A 93 -4.95 -8.36 6.55
N LEU A 94 -5.08 -7.27 7.32
CA LEU A 94 -4.76 -7.27 8.74
C LEU A 94 -5.73 -8.14 9.53
N SER A 95 -7.02 -8.02 9.26
CA SER A 95 -8.09 -8.63 10.06
C SER A 95 -8.57 -9.99 9.55
N GLN A 96 -7.97 -10.54 8.48
CA GLN A 96 -8.51 -11.73 7.80
C GLN A 96 -8.67 -12.96 8.70
N ASP A 97 -7.82 -13.11 9.72
CA ASP A 97 -7.82 -14.27 10.64
C ASP A 97 -8.51 -13.97 11.98
N LEU A 98 -9.12 -12.79 12.11
CA LEU A 98 -9.81 -12.39 13.33
C LEU A 98 -11.30 -12.72 13.23
N ASN A 99 -11.85 -13.27 14.31
CA ASN A 99 -13.29 -13.49 14.42
C ASN A 99 -13.78 -13.38 15.86
N VAL A 100 -15.11 -13.16 16.01
CA VAL A 100 -15.76 -12.91 17.29
C VAL A 100 -15.75 -14.13 18.25
N ASN A 101 -15.52 -15.32 17.73
CA ASN A 101 -15.55 -16.56 18.53
C ASN A 101 -14.18 -16.91 19.15
N GLN A 102 -13.15 -16.15 18.85
CA GLN A 102 -11.81 -16.33 19.44
C GLN A 102 -11.82 -15.90 20.91
N THR A 103 -10.98 -16.54 21.71
CA THR A 103 -10.65 -16.02 23.05
C THR A 103 -9.80 -14.76 22.92
N ASP A 104 -9.66 -13.99 23.99
CA ASP A 104 -8.81 -12.80 23.98
C ASP A 104 -7.35 -13.15 23.66
N GLU A 105 -6.86 -14.27 24.18
CA GLU A 105 -5.50 -14.77 23.90
C GLU A 105 -5.33 -15.16 22.44
N GLU A 106 -6.29 -15.88 21.86
CA GLU A 106 -6.28 -16.28 20.44
C GLU A 106 -6.33 -15.07 19.52
N PHE A 107 -7.24 -14.12 19.81
CA PHE A 107 -7.39 -12.88 19.05
C PHE A 107 -6.11 -12.05 19.08
N ASN A 108 -5.55 -11.83 20.27
CA ASN A 108 -4.33 -11.04 20.44
C ASN A 108 -3.13 -11.69 19.76
N ALA A 109 -3.00 -13.02 19.81
CA ALA A 109 -1.93 -13.75 19.13
C ALA A 109 -2.05 -13.62 17.61
N ALA A 110 -3.24 -13.84 17.05
CA ALA A 110 -3.49 -13.71 15.61
C ALA A 110 -3.25 -12.27 15.12
N LEU A 111 -3.70 -11.27 15.87
CA LEU A 111 -3.48 -9.87 15.55
C LEU A 111 -1.99 -9.51 15.58
N LYS A 112 -1.27 -9.98 16.61
CA LYS A 112 0.17 -9.75 16.72
C LYS A 112 0.93 -10.34 15.55
N ASP A 113 0.66 -11.59 15.19
CA ASP A 113 1.32 -12.26 14.06
C ASP A 113 1.05 -11.52 12.73
N ALA A 114 -0.19 -11.05 12.54
CA ALA A 114 -0.55 -10.23 11.38
C ALA A 114 0.26 -8.92 11.34
N ILE A 115 0.30 -8.19 12.46
CA ILE A 115 1.06 -6.93 12.58
C ILE A 115 2.55 -7.16 12.31
N ASP A 116 3.15 -8.17 12.94
CA ASP A 116 4.57 -8.46 12.81
C ASP A 116 4.95 -8.76 11.35
N SER A 117 4.14 -9.57 10.65
CA SER A 117 4.39 -9.92 9.25
C SER A 117 4.24 -8.73 8.30
N ILE A 118 3.23 -7.88 8.53
CA ILE A 118 2.99 -6.67 7.74
C ILE A 118 4.07 -5.61 8.00
N PHE A 119 4.47 -5.46 9.25
CA PHE A 119 5.57 -4.57 9.63
C PHE A 119 6.87 -4.99 8.93
N ASP A 120 7.19 -6.29 8.99
CA ASP A 120 8.37 -6.84 8.29
C ASP A 120 8.33 -6.54 6.79
N ALA A 121 7.17 -6.72 6.15
CA ALA A 121 7.00 -6.41 4.72
C ALA A 121 7.12 -4.91 4.39
N SER A 122 6.81 -4.04 5.36
CA SER A 122 6.91 -2.59 5.19
C SER A 122 8.35 -2.07 5.33
N VAL A 123 9.17 -2.68 6.20
CA VAL A 123 10.50 -2.16 6.54
C VAL A 123 11.65 -2.98 5.96
N ASN A 124 11.50 -4.30 5.81
CA ASN A 124 12.53 -5.21 5.31
C ASN A 124 12.27 -5.54 3.83
N LYS A 125 12.72 -4.65 2.96
CA LYS A 125 12.51 -4.79 1.52
C LYS A 125 13.37 -5.88 0.91
N LYS A 126 12.85 -6.45 -0.18
CA LYS A 126 13.57 -7.42 -1.00
C LYS A 126 14.70 -6.69 -1.74
N ALA A 127 15.87 -7.22 -1.60
CA ALA A 127 17.05 -6.66 -2.29
C ALA A 127 16.99 -6.89 -3.80
#